data_aa15d6f61876ea8632983f10dd22a002
#
_entry.id   aa15d6f61876ea8632983f10dd22a002
#
_cell.length_a   1.000
_cell.length_b   1.000
_cell.length_c   1.000
_cell.angle_alpha   90.00
_cell.angle_beta   90.00
_cell.angle_gamma   90.00
#
_symmetry.space_group_name_H-M   'P 1'
#
loop_
_entity.id
_entity.type
_entity.pdbx_description
1 polymer ?
#
loop_
_entity_poly.entity_id
_entity_poly.type
_entity_poly.pdbx_seq_one_letter_code
_entity_poly.pdbx_strand_id
1 'polypeptide(L)'
;MKIDRAVIEVNGGCNYSCTMCPQDMRTGGRDKRFLKKMNLLDFEDNVKDCAKHGLRVVNLEGSGEPTLARNLDEYIKIVKKYDAKAFCFSNGYRMFGRYMQRCVDAGLDFYRFSMIGYDANKYNEMMHNRIGGNFDMICENIMQMQDYVEKSGSDCVVATYHLITDTDNQEEELEKYKELVKRLGVKSEIWRMHNWSGVYDNKDKRNGTVKTCGRPFSPDVVIRAGGLDGQRGAVAPCCQVLDRDEEAVLGHTSKNTIEEIWNGPAYVELREQHTSGNYPDYCKSCDFL
;
A
#
# COMPACT_ATOMS: atom_id res chain seq x y z
N MET A 1 13.14 -17.22 -11.10
CA MET A 1 12.53 -16.05 -10.44
C MET A 1 12.26 -16.39 -8.99
N LYS A 2 12.37 -15.42 -8.07
CA LYS A 2 11.97 -15.56 -6.67
C LYS A 2 11.02 -14.41 -6.33
N ILE A 3 9.94 -14.69 -5.60
CA ILE A 3 9.01 -13.68 -5.09
C ILE A 3 8.95 -13.84 -3.58
N ASP A 4 9.45 -12.85 -2.83
CA ASP A 4 9.34 -12.82 -1.39
C ASP A 4 8.05 -12.13 -0.92
N ARG A 5 7.64 -11.09 -1.64
CA ARG A 5 6.49 -10.25 -1.29
C ARG A 5 5.62 -9.94 -2.50
N ALA A 6 4.32 -10.03 -2.32
CA ALA A 6 3.34 -9.52 -3.28
C ALA A 6 2.52 -8.41 -2.64
N VAL A 7 2.50 -7.24 -3.27
CA VAL A 7 1.52 -6.19 -2.98
C VAL A 7 0.33 -6.44 -3.89
N ILE A 8 -0.80 -6.86 -3.33
CA ILE A 8 -1.99 -7.18 -4.11
C ILE A 8 -3.13 -6.25 -3.69
N GLU A 9 -3.52 -5.39 -4.61
CA GLU A 9 -4.60 -4.45 -4.38
C GLU A 9 -5.95 -5.15 -4.33
N VAL A 10 -6.56 -5.18 -3.15
CA VAL A 10 -7.90 -5.75 -2.94
C VAL A 10 -8.99 -4.83 -3.51
N ASN A 11 -8.80 -3.52 -3.38
CA ASN A 11 -9.75 -2.52 -3.83
C ASN A 11 -9.05 -1.24 -4.25
N GLY A 12 -9.31 -0.79 -5.47
CA GLY A 12 -8.69 0.39 -6.04
C GLY A 12 -9.35 1.73 -5.67
N GLY A 13 -10.56 1.71 -5.12
CA GLY A 13 -11.25 2.91 -4.64
C GLY A 13 -10.86 3.25 -3.21
N CYS A 14 -10.97 4.53 -2.82
CA CYS A 14 -10.72 5.00 -1.46
C CYS A 14 -11.83 5.91 -0.99
N ASN A 15 -12.14 5.86 0.31
CA ASN A 15 -13.07 6.77 0.99
C ASN A 15 -12.40 8.06 1.49
N TYR A 16 -11.06 8.15 1.37
CA TYR A 16 -10.28 9.35 1.69
C TYR A 16 -9.74 10.01 0.41
N SER A 17 -9.33 11.27 0.53
CA SER A 17 -8.60 12.05 -0.48
C SER A 17 -7.44 12.78 0.19
N CYS A 18 -6.53 12.00 0.78
CA CYS A 18 -5.40 12.52 1.55
C CYS A 18 -4.53 13.45 0.70
N THR A 19 -4.05 14.54 1.32
CA THR A 19 -3.23 15.56 0.67
C THR A 19 -2.00 15.00 -0.03
N MET A 20 -1.38 13.97 0.58
CA MET A 20 -0.15 13.36 0.08
C MET A 20 -0.39 12.18 -0.87
N CYS A 21 -1.64 11.86 -1.22
CA CYS A 21 -1.96 10.68 -2.04
C CYS A 21 -2.36 11.09 -3.46
N PRO A 22 -1.82 10.46 -4.53
CA PRO A 22 -2.18 10.80 -5.91
C PRO A 22 -3.62 10.44 -6.27
N GLN A 23 -4.37 9.76 -5.41
CA GLN A 23 -5.82 9.63 -5.53
C GLN A 23 -6.60 10.89 -5.16
N ASP A 24 -5.90 11.92 -4.68
CA ASP A 24 -6.54 13.21 -4.40
C ASP A 24 -7.16 13.79 -5.68
N MET A 25 -8.42 14.22 -5.59
CA MET A 25 -9.14 14.85 -6.70
C MET A 25 -8.45 16.13 -7.20
N ARG A 26 -7.62 16.77 -6.36
CA ARG A 26 -6.81 17.95 -6.74
C ARG A 26 -5.71 17.63 -7.75
N THR A 27 -5.27 16.39 -7.81
CA THR A 27 -4.27 15.89 -8.78
C THR A 27 -4.90 15.18 -9.97
N GLY A 28 -6.23 15.31 -10.15
CA GLY A 28 -6.98 14.63 -11.22
C GLY A 28 -7.56 13.29 -10.82
N GLY A 29 -7.19 12.77 -9.65
CA GLY A 29 -7.66 11.48 -9.14
C GLY A 29 -7.12 10.29 -9.92
N ARG A 30 -7.52 9.10 -9.50
CA ARG A 30 -7.12 7.84 -10.12
C ARG A 30 -7.95 7.50 -11.37
N ASP A 31 -7.32 6.92 -12.38
CA ASP A 31 -8.00 6.42 -13.56
C ASP A 31 -9.07 5.39 -13.19
N LYS A 32 -10.27 5.57 -13.77
CA LYS A 32 -11.45 4.73 -13.49
C LYS A 32 -11.22 3.26 -13.85
N ARG A 33 -10.30 2.94 -14.76
CA ARG A 33 -9.93 1.57 -15.13
C ARG A 33 -9.34 0.79 -13.95
N PHE A 34 -8.74 1.50 -13.00
CA PHE A 34 -8.13 0.94 -11.80
C PHE A 34 -9.00 1.05 -10.55
N LEU A 35 -10.12 1.78 -10.62
CA LEU A 35 -11.10 1.86 -9.52
C LEU A 35 -11.96 0.58 -9.45
N LYS A 36 -11.29 -0.57 -9.33
CA LYS A 36 -11.94 -1.89 -9.30
C LYS A 36 -11.70 -2.57 -7.96
N LYS A 37 -12.58 -3.51 -7.63
CA LYS A 37 -12.35 -4.48 -6.56
C LYS A 37 -11.89 -5.78 -7.21
N MET A 38 -10.82 -6.37 -6.70
CA MET A 38 -10.39 -7.70 -7.10
C MET A 38 -11.38 -8.73 -6.54
N ASN A 39 -11.87 -9.65 -7.34
CA ASN A 39 -12.69 -10.74 -6.83
C ASN A 39 -11.81 -11.81 -6.15
N LEU A 40 -12.43 -12.67 -5.33
CA LEU A 40 -11.67 -13.67 -4.56
C LEU A 40 -10.97 -14.71 -5.44
N LEU A 41 -11.53 -15.05 -6.59
CA LEU A 41 -10.91 -16.03 -7.51
C LEU A 41 -9.64 -15.46 -8.14
N ASP A 42 -9.72 -14.27 -8.72
CA ASP A 42 -8.55 -13.59 -9.29
C ASP A 42 -7.47 -13.36 -8.20
N PHE A 43 -7.89 -13.03 -6.98
CA PHE A 43 -6.97 -12.85 -5.85
C PHE A 43 -6.27 -14.18 -5.48
N GLU A 44 -7.03 -15.25 -5.35
CA GLU A 44 -6.49 -16.58 -5.04
C GLU A 44 -5.54 -17.07 -6.12
N ASP A 45 -5.89 -16.89 -7.40
CA ASP A 45 -5.03 -17.25 -8.53
C ASP A 45 -3.70 -16.47 -8.48
N ASN A 46 -3.72 -15.17 -8.16
CA ASN A 46 -2.52 -14.37 -7.98
C ASN A 46 -1.65 -14.84 -6.82
N VAL A 47 -2.25 -15.12 -5.65
CA VAL A 47 -1.52 -15.61 -4.47
C VAL A 47 -0.91 -16.98 -4.76
N LYS A 48 -1.69 -17.89 -5.37
CA LYS A 48 -1.26 -19.23 -5.76
C LYS A 48 -0.10 -19.20 -6.75
N ASP A 49 -0.14 -18.29 -7.71
CA ASP A 49 0.92 -18.16 -8.71
C ASP A 49 2.21 -17.63 -8.07
N CYS A 50 2.11 -16.58 -7.25
CA CYS A 50 3.24 -16.07 -6.47
C CYS A 50 3.83 -17.12 -5.51
N ALA A 51 2.99 -17.97 -4.91
CA ALA A 51 3.41 -19.00 -3.96
C ALA A 51 4.34 -20.05 -4.60
N LYS A 52 4.18 -20.34 -5.89
CA LYS A 52 5.11 -21.24 -6.65
C LYS A 52 6.54 -20.71 -6.68
N HIS A 53 6.73 -19.42 -6.43
CA HIS A 53 8.00 -18.72 -6.51
C HIS A 53 8.57 -18.32 -5.13
N GLY A 54 7.99 -18.86 -4.04
CA GLY A 54 8.50 -18.68 -2.68
C GLY A 54 7.94 -17.49 -1.92
N LEU A 55 6.70 -17.08 -2.24
CA LEU A 55 5.96 -16.01 -1.56
C LEU A 55 5.95 -16.21 -0.04
N ARG A 56 6.32 -15.18 0.71
CA ARG A 56 6.30 -15.16 2.17
C ARG A 56 5.32 -14.15 2.77
N VAL A 57 5.08 -13.06 2.06
CA VAL A 57 4.23 -11.96 2.55
C VAL A 57 3.32 -11.47 1.43
N VAL A 58 2.04 -11.29 1.75
CA VAL A 58 1.09 -10.55 0.91
C VAL A 58 0.70 -9.28 1.64
N ASN A 59 0.98 -8.14 1.03
CA ASN A 59 0.45 -6.86 1.46
C ASN A 59 -0.91 -6.63 0.79
N LEU A 60 -1.97 -6.59 1.58
CA LEU A 60 -3.35 -6.31 1.15
C LEU A 60 -3.54 -4.79 1.04
N GLU A 61 -2.82 -4.18 0.13
CA GLU A 61 -2.80 -2.74 -0.08
C GLU A 61 -2.66 -2.39 -1.55
N GLY A 62 -2.75 -1.14 -1.86
CA GLY A 62 -2.54 -0.58 -3.19
C GLY A 62 -2.78 0.92 -3.13
N SER A 63 -3.35 1.45 -4.19
CA SER A 63 -3.74 2.86 -4.24
C SER A 63 -5.07 3.12 -3.53
N GLY A 64 -5.89 2.09 -3.30
CA GLY A 64 -7.20 2.19 -2.67
C GLY A 64 -7.20 1.84 -1.18
N GLU A 65 -8.40 1.76 -0.64
CA GLU A 65 -8.62 1.39 0.77
C GLU A 65 -9.10 -0.08 0.86
N PRO A 66 -8.29 -0.99 1.40
CA PRO A 66 -8.62 -2.42 1.46
C PRO A 66 -9.87 -2.71 2.30
N THR A 67 -10.12 -1.94 3.36
CA THR A 67 -11.28 -2.17 4.25
C THR A 67 -12.64 -1.81 3.63
N LEU A 68 -12.66 -1.21 2.44
CA LEU A 68 -13.89 -1.09 1.66
C LEU A 68 -14.36 -2.45 1.11
N ALA A 69 -13.50 -3.45 1.06
CA ALA A 69 -13.89 -4.84 0.85
C ALA A 69 -14.54 -5.39 2.12
N ARG A 70 -15.88 -5.59 2.11
CA ARG A 70 -16.65 -6.06 3.26
C ARG A 70 -16.25 -7.44 3.77
N ASN A 71 -15.56 -8.21 2.95
CA ASN A 71 -15.10 -9.57 3.18
C ASN A 71 -13.56 -9.65 3.16
N LEU A 72 -12.85 -8.67 3.75
CA LEU A 72 -11.39 -8.67 3.82
C LEU A 72 -10.84 -9.90 4.54
N ASP A 73 -11.58 -10.43 5.53
CA ASP A 73 -11.27 -11.68 6.21
C ASP A 73 -11.13 -12.88 5.25
N GLU A 74 -11.90 -12.93 4.15
CA GLU A 74 -11.75 -14.01 3.15
C GLU A 74 -10.45 -13.88 2.36
N TYR A 75 -10.00 -12.66 2.03
CA TYR A 75 -8.70 -12.43 1.41
C TYR A 75 -7.55 -12.85 2.34
N ILE A 76 -7.66 -12.54 3.63
CA ILE A 76 -6.68 -12.97 4.65
C ILE A 76 -6.60 -14.50 4.72
N LYS A 77 -7.74 -15.20 4.77
CA LYS A 77 -7.81 -16.67 4.78
C LYS A 77 -7.15 -17.27 3.53
N ILE A 78 -7.34 -16.67 2.36
CA ILE A 78 -6.66 -17.10 1.13
C ILE A 78 -5.14 -17.00 1.29
N VAL A 79 -4.63 -15.87 1.80
CA VAL A 79 -3.19 -15.73 2.06
C VAL A 79 -2.68 -16.83 2.98
N LYS A 80 -3.39 -17.07 4.09
CA LYS A 80 -3.03 -18.11 5.07
C LYS A 80 -3.06 -19.53 4.49
N LYS A 81 -3.95 -19.80 3.53
CA LYS A 81 -4.04 -21.11 2.82
C LYS A 81 -2.73 -21.44 2.07
N TYR A 82 -1.96 -20.44 1.67
CA TYR A 82 -0.68 -20.60 0.97
C TYR A 82 0.53 -20.34 1.86
N ASP A 83 0.40 -20.49 3.18
CA ASP A 83 1.45 -20.36 4.19
C ASP A 83 2.19 -19.00 4.17
N ALA A 84 1.56 -17.96 3.63
CA ALA A 84 2.11 -16.61 3.62
C ALA A 84 1.57 -15.78 4.79
N LYS A 85 2.29 -14.71 5.13
CA LYS A 85 1.85 -13.70 6.09
C LYS A 85 0.94 -12.68 5.42
N ALA A 86 -0.18 -12.36 6.05
CA ALA A 86 -1.12 -11.35 5.61
C ALA A 86 -0.85 -10.02 6.32
N PHE A 87 -0.41 -9.02 5.57
CA PHE A 87 -0.22 -7.64 6.04
C PHE A 87 -1.28 -6.74 5.42
N CYS A 88 -1.83 -5.81 6.19
CA CYS A 88 -2.81 -4.85 5.71
C CYS A 88 -2.44 -3.43 6.12
N PHE A 89 -2.46 -2.50 5.18
CA PHE A 89 -2.24 -1.08 5.40
C PHE A 89 -3.49 -0.30 5.00
N SER A 90 -3.98 0.54 5.90
CA SER A 90 -5.33 1.11 5.79
C SER A 90 -5.45 2.44 6.52
N ASN A 91 -6.41 3.26 6.10
CA ASN A 91 -6.79 4.45 6.86
C ASN A 91 -7.53 4.13 8.18
N GLY A 92 -7.87 2.87 8.40
CA GLY A 92 -8.45 2.39 9.66
C GLY A 92 -9.93 2.73 9.87
N TYR A 93 -10.57 3.46 8.97
CA TYR A 93 -11.95 3.93 9.13
C TYR A 93 -12.96 2.80 9.45
N ARG A 94 -12.80 1.63 8.85
CA ARG A 94 -13.69 0.49 9.06
C ARG A 94 -13.15 -0.57 10.02
N MET A 95 -11.95 -0.38 10.56
CA MET A 95 -11.30 -1.39 11.39
C MET A 95 -11.76 -1.30 12.85
N PHE A 96 -13.02 -1.68 13.08
CA PHE A 96 -13.62 -1.72 14.41
C PHE A 96 -14.67 -2.85 14.54
N GLY A 97 -15.07 -3.18 15.75
CA GLY A 97 -16.14 -4.12 16.07
C GLY A 97 -15.97 -5.49 15.39
N ARG A 98 -17.07 -6.11 14.99
CA ARG A 98 -17.07 -7.46 14.38
C ARG A 98 -16.26 -7.56 13.09
N TYR A 99 -16.16 -6.49 12.32
CA TYR A 99 -15.37 -6.50 11.09
C TYR A 99 -13.88 -6.67 11.41
N MET A 100 -13.37 -5.91 12.36
CA MET A 100 -12.00 -5.99 12.86
C MET A 100 -11.72 -7.38 13.45
N GLN A 101 -12.62 -7.88 14.32
CA GLN A 101 -12.49 -9.20 14.92
C GLN A 101 -12.33 -10.31 13.87
N ARG A 102 -13.21 -10.34 12.85
CA ARG A 102 -13.11 -11.32 11.77
C ARG A 102 -11.76 -11.26 11.04
N CYS A 103 -11.23 -10.06 10.81
CA CYS A 103 -9.92 -9.92 10.15
C CYS A 103 -8.79 -10.49 11.02
N VAL A 104 -8.79 -10.21 12.33
CA VAL A 104 -7.80 -10.77 13.26
C VAL A 104 -7.95 -12.29 13.35
N ASP A 105 -9.17 -12.80 13.53
CA ASP A 105 -9.48 -14.23 13.65
C ASP A 105 -9.16 -15.02 12.37
N ALA A 106 -9.19 -14.35 11.21
CA ALA A 106 -8.77 -14.93 9.94
C ALA A 106 -7.25 -15.14 9.82
N GLY A 107 -6.47 -14.68 10.78
CA GLY A 107 -5.01 -14.84 10.84
C GLY A 107 -4.24 -13.67 10.23
N LEU A 108 -4.76 -12.45 10.38
CA LEU A 108 -4.00 -11.23 10.03
C LEU A 108 -2.73 -11.15 10.87
N ASP A 109 -1.56 -11.05 10.23
CA ASP A 109 -0.27 -11.03 10.92
C ASP A 109 0.20 -9.60 11.26
N PHE A 110 -0.18 -8.62 10.45
CA PHE A 110 0.24 -7.23 10.65
C PHE A 110 -0.83 -6.28 10.13
N TYR A 111 -1.20 -5.30 10.94
CA TYR A 111 -2.08 -4.22 10.53
C TYR A 111 -1.47 -2.86 10.83
N ARG A 112 -1.37 -2.00 9.80
CA ARG A 112 -0.82 -0.67 9.91
C ARG A 112 -1.86 0.39 9.61
N PHE A 113 -2.19 1.18 10.63
CA PHE A 113 -3.03 2.36 10.47
C PHE A 113 -2.23 3.52 9.87
N SER A 114 -2.71 4.06 8.77
CA SER A 114 -2.18 5.31 8.20
C SER A 114 -2.64 6.46 9.06
N MET A 115 -1.79 6.88 9.99
CA MET A 115 -2.06 7.93 10.98
C MET A 115 -1.14 9.12 10.70
N ILE A 116 -1.46 9.87 9.62
CA ILE A 116 -0.65 11.03 9.23
C ILE A 116 -1.19 12.26 9.95
N GLY A 117 -0.55 12.57 11.07
CA GLY A 117 -0.93 13.61 12.02
C GLY A 117 -0.82 13.13 13.46
N TYR A 118 -0.59 14.04 14.36
CA TYR A 118 -0.40 13.79 15.80
C TYR A 118 -1.54 14.34 16.66
N ASP A 119 -2.41 15.16 16.07
CA ASP A 119 -3.63 15.69 16.66
C ASP A 119 -4.73 15.84 15.59
N ALA A 120 -5.92 16.25 16.02
CA ALA A 120 -7.08 16.38 15.15
C ALA A 120 -6.86 17.38 14.01
N ASN A 121 -6.16 18.48 14.26
CA ASN A 121 -5.92 19.52 13.25
C ASN A 121 -5.00 19.00 12.16
N LYS A 122 -3.83 18.44 12.55
CA LYS A 122 -2.85 17.90 11.61
C LYS A 122 -3.39 16.69 10.87
N TYR A 123 -4.11 15.80 11.55
CA TYR A 123 -4.76 14.67 10.90
C TYR A 123 -5.78 15.11 9.85
N ASN A 124 -6.66 16.08 10.18
CA ASN A 124 -7.66 16.55 9.23
C ASN A 124 -7.05 17.32 8.05
N GLU A 125 -5.93 18.00 8.25
CA GLU A 125 -5.15 18.66 7.20
C GLU A 125 -4.61 17.63 6.19
N MET A 126 -4.12 16.49 6.66
CA MET A 126 -3.44 15.50 5.85
C MET A 126 -4.36 14.38 5.35
N MET A 127 -5.24 13.90 6.19
CA MET A 127 -6.10 12.73 5.97
C MET A 127 -7.53 13.13 5.67
N HIS A 128 -7.78 13.71 4.49
CA HIS A 128 -9.12 14.17 4.11
C HIS A 128 -10.10 13.01 3.99
N ASN A 129 -10.96 12.85 4.98
CA ASN A 129 -12.04 11.89 4.98
C ASN A 129 -13.28 12.44 4.29
N ARG A 130 -13.75 11.77 3.25
CA ARG A 130 -14.94 12.17 2.49
C ARG A 130 -16.26 11.79 3.16
N ILE A 131 -16.23 10.91 4.16
CA ILE A 131 -17.44 10.29 4.74
C ILE A 131 -17.58 10.47 6.26
N GLY A 132 -16.83 11.42 6.84
CA GLY A 132 -17.05 11.87 8.22
C GLY A 132 -16.32 11.10 9.31
N GLY A 133 -15.21 10.45 9.05
CA GLY A 133 -14.31 9.95 10.12
C GLY A 133 -13.45 11.08 10.65
N ASN A 134 -13.07 10.98 11.91
CA ASN A 134 -12.21 11.93 12.56
C ASN A 134 -11.02 11.27 13.29
N PHE A 135 -10.11 12.07 13.77
CA PHE A 135 -8.93 11.66 14.50
C PHE A 135 -9.25 10.77 15.70
N ASP A 136 -10.23 11.19 16.53
CA ASP A 136 -10.58 10.48 17.77
C ASP A 136 -11.13 9.08 17.47
N MET A 137 -12.00 8.97 16.47
CA MET A 137 -12.54 7.68 16.02
C MET A 137 -11.41 6.72 15.57
N ILE A 138 -10.41 7.23 14.85
CA ILE A 138 -9.28 6.37 14.43
C ILE A 138 -8.44 5.97 15.64
N CYS A 139 -8.19 6.87 16.57
CA CYS A 139 -7.53 6.53 17.83
C CYS A 139 -8.29 5.42 18.61
N GLU A 140 -9.62 5.53 18.68
CA GLU A 140 -10.47 4.51 19.30
C GLU A 140 -10.37 3.16 18.56
N ASN A 141 -10.41 3.16 17.23
CA ASN A 141 -10.27 1.94 16.42
C ASN A 141 -8.91 1.26 16.65
N ILE A 142 -7.82 2.04 16.75
CA ILE A 142 -6.49 1.52 17.06
C ILE A 142 -6.47 0.84 18.42
N MET A 143 -6.97 1.53 19.47
CA MET A 143 -6.99 1.00 20.82
C MET A 143 -7.89 -0.25 20.93
N GLN A 144 -9.06 -0.25 20.29
CA GLN A 144 -9.95 -1.42 20.25
C GLN A 144 -9.29 -2.62 19.56
N MET A 145 -8.56 -2.41 18.48
CA MET A 145 -7.87 -3.50 17.81
C MET A 145 -6.73 -4.06 18.66
N GLN A 146 -5.93 -3.18 19.28
CA GLN A 146 -4.85 -3.60 20.17
C GLN A 146 -5.39 -4.43 21.36
N ASP A 147 -6.45 -3.93 22.01
CA ASP A 147 -7.12 -4.63 23.12
C ASP A 147 -7.67 -6.02 22.69
N TYR A 148 -8.27 -6.08 21.50
CA TYR A 148 -8.76 -7.36 20.97
C TYR A 148 -7.65 -8.36 20.68
N VAL A 149 -6.56 -7.91 20.06
CA VAL A 149 -5.37 -8.73 19.77
C VAL A 149 -4.80 -9.31 21.05
N GLU A 150 -4.64 -8.48 22.11
CA GLU A 150 -4.15 -8.94 23.43
C GLU A 150 -5.09 -9.94 24.07
N LYS A 151 -6.39 -9.69 24.09
CA LYS A 151 -7.40 -10.57 24.72
C LYS A 151 -7.61 -11.89 23.98
N SER A 152 -7.50 -11.87 22.65
CA SER A 152 -7.65 -13.08 21.84
C SER A 152 -6.39 -13.95 21.80
N GLY A 153 -5.25 -13.45 22.26
CA GLY A 153 -3.96 -14.12 22.14
C GLY A 153 -3.46 -14.21 20.69
N SER A 154 -3.90 -13.31 19.83
CA SER A 154 -3.45 -13.25 18.43
C SER A 154 -2.03 -12.70 18.34
N ASP A 155 -1.23 -13.26 17.41
CA ASP A 155 0.12 -12.76 17.08
C ASP A 155 0.10 -11.53 16.16
N CYS A 156 -1.08 -10.99 15.84
CA CYS A 156 -1.21 -9.81 14.98
C CYS A 156 -0.48 -8.61 15.57
N VAL A 157 0.38 -7.99 14.79
CA VAL A 157 1.05 -6.75 15.19
C VAL A 157 0.22 -5.56 14.72
N VAL A 158 -0.22 -4.74 15.68
CA VAL A 158 -0.88 -3.46 15.40
C VAL A 158 0.16 -2.35 15.40
N ALA A 159 0.17 -1.55 14.36
CA ALA A 159 1.09 -0.44 14.21
C ALA A 159 0.42 0.80 13.62
N THR A 160 1.00 1.94 13.86
CA THR A 160 0.67 3.19 13.18
C THR A 160 1.81 3.58 12.25
N TYR A 161 1.49 4.44 11.30
CA TYR A 161 2.43 4.97 10.33
C TYR A 161 2.21 6.47 10.17
N HIS A 162 3.31 7.22 10.19
CA HIS A 162 3.32 8.66 10.02
C HIS A 162 4.30 9.07 8.93
N LEU A 163 3.93 10.05 8.14
CA LEU A 163 4.82 10.74 7.23
C LEU A 163 5.27 12.05 7.86
N ILE A 164 6.55 12.34 7.81
CA ILE A 164 7.06 13.67 8.17
C ILE A 164 6.47 14.67 7.17
N THR A 165 5.74 15.65 7.66
CA THR A 165 5.00 16.62 6.85
C THR A 165 5.59 18.04 6.96
N ASP A 166 6.36 18.31 8.01
CA ASP A 166 7.03 19.58 8.25
C ASP A 166 8.52 19.33 8.47
N THR A 167 9.32 19.47 7.40
CA THR A 167 10.77 19.23 7.45
C THR A 167 11.51 20.32 8.23
N ASP A 168 10.94 21.53 8.33
CA ASP A 168 11.57 22.65 9.02
C ASP A 168 11.41 22.52 10.55
N ASN A 169 10.31 21.89 11.03
CA ASN A 169 10.01 21.63 12.44
C ASN A 169 9.90 20.13 12.75
N GLN A 170 10.67 19.31 12.06
CA GLN A 170 10.60 17.85 12.12
C GLN A 170 10.72 17.30 13.55
N GLU A 171 11.59 17.86 14.38
CA GLU A 171 11.82 17.38 15.74
C GLU A 171 10.56 17.53 16.60
N GLU A 172 9.91 18.69 16.55
CA GLU A 172 8.67 18.96 17.28
C GLU A 172 7.52 18.06 16.78
N GLU A 173 7.39 17.89 15.46
CA GLU A 173 6.40 16.99 14.85
C GLU A 173 6.57 15.57 15.35
N LEU A 174 7.81 15.06 15.35
CA LEU A 174 8.12 13.70 15.77
C LEU A 174 7.92 13.49 17.28
N GLU A 175 8.20 14.48 18.12
CA GLU A 175 7.92 14.41 19.56
C GLU A 175 6.42 14.28 19.82
N LYS A 176 5.61 15.14 19.24
CA LYS A 176 4.15 15.07 19.38
C LYS A 176 3.60 13.73 18.89
N TYR A 177 4.14 13.22 17.76
CA TYR A 177 3.72 11.92 17.25
C TYR A 177 4.12 10.76 18.18
N LYS A 178 5.30 10.78 18.76
CA LYS A 178 5.74 9.78 19.76
C LYS A 178 4.84 9.77 20.99
N GLU A 179 4.43 10.94 21.48
CA GLU A 179 3.47 11.05 22.59
C GLU A 179 2.12 10.43 22.25
N LEU A 180 1.61 10.67 21.04
CA LEU A 180 0.40 10.02 20.54
C LEU A 180 0.55 8.50 20.54
N VAL A 181 1.61 7.97 19.94
CA VAL A 181 1.87 6.52 19.84
C VAL A 181 1.97 5.87 21.20
N LYS A 182 2.64 6.52 22.17
CA LYS A 182 2.71 6.07 23.56
C LYS A 182 1.33 5.95 24.19
N ARG A 183 0.45 6.94 23.94
CA ARG A 183 -0.94 6.92 24.42
C ARG A 183 -1.76 5.80 23.78
N LEU A 184 -1.54 5.52 22.49
CA LEU A 184 -2.24 4.45 21.76
C LEU A 184 -1.75 3.05 22.12
N GLY A 185 -0.55 2.91 22.72
CA GLY A 185 0.01 1.62 23.15
C GLY A 185 0.41 0.68 22.01
N VAL A 186 0.70 1.19 20.83
CA VAL A 186 1.01 0.39 19.64
C VAL A 186 2.41 0.68 19.09
N LYS A 187 2.88 -0.14 18.13
CA LYS A 187 4.12 0.14 17.39
C LYS A 187 3.92 1.29 16.41
N SER A 188 5.00 1.91 15.96
CA SER A 188 4.94 2.96 14.96
C SER A 188 6.08 2.87 13.95
N GLU A 189 5.78 3.33 12.75
CA GLU A 189 6.74 3.57 11.68
C GLU A 189 6.69 5.04 11.29
N ILE A 190 7.85 5.64 11.07
CA ILE A 190 7.98 7.04 10.65
C ILE A 190 8.75 7.05 9.34
N TRP A 191 8.15 7.63 8.32
CA TRP A 191 8.73 7.70 7.00
C TRP A 191 8.80 9.16 6.52
N ARG A 192 9.67 9.42 5.56
CA ARG A 192 9.66 10.68 4.82
C ARG A 192 8.64 10.59 3.70
N MET A 193 7.99 11.71 3.41
CA MET A 193 7.12 11.80 2.26
C MET A 193 7.92 11.59 0.98
N HIS A 194 7.40 10.82 0.06
CA HIS A 194 7.97 10.61 -1.27
C HIS A 194 7.08 11.30 -2.32
N ASN A 195 7.63 11.52 -3.51
CA ASN A 195 6.99 12.33 -4.52
C ASN A 195 6.08 11.56 -5.48
N TRP A 196 5.81 10.27 -5.24
CA TRP A 196 4.97 9.42 -6.09
C TRP A 196 5.36 9.49 -7.57
N SER A 197 6.62 9.20 -7.88
CA SER A 197 7.16 9.28 -9.24
C SER A 197 6.98 10.65 -9.89
N GLY A 198 7.14 11.72 -9.10
CA GLY A 198 7.09 13.11 -9.56
C GLY A 198 5.69 13.71 -9.65
N VAL A 199 4.65 13.09 -9.02
CA VAL A 199 3.32 13.72 -8.90
C VAL A 199 3.37 14.94 -8.00
N TYR A 200 4.15 14.89 -6.94
CA TYR A 200 4.36 15.99 -6.02
C TYR A 200 5.76 16.55 -6.12
N ASP A 201 5.92 17.86 -5.99
CA ASP A 201 7.22 18.48 -5.81
C ASP A 201 7.63 18.32 -4.34
N ASN A 202 8.57 17.41 -4.09
CA ASN A 202 9.09 17.17 -2.76
C ASN A 202 10.39 17.99 -2.58
N LYS A 203 10.43 18.84 -1.56
CA LYS A 203 11.60 19.66 -1.23
C LYS A 203 12.82 18.80 -0.85
N ASP A 204 12.58 17.61 -0.29
CA ASP A 204 13.60 16.64 0.10
C ASP A 204 13.99 15.71 -1.07
N LYS A 205 14.40 16.27 -2.20
CA LYS A 205 15.00 15.46 -3.26
C LYS A 205 16.21 14.73 -2.66
N ARG A 206 16.15 13.41 -2.62
CA ARG A 206 17.35 12.60 -2.38
C ARG A 206 18.29 12.93 -3.54
N ASN A 207 19.33 13.72 -3.27
CA ASN A 207 20.31 14.09 -4.29
C ASN A 207 20.87 12.81 -4.92
N GLY A 208 20.54 12.58 -6.19
CA GLY A 208 20.75 11.40 -6.98
C GLY A 208 22.17 10.85 -7.02
N THR A 209 22.54 10.18 -5.93
CA THR A 209 23.77 9.37 -5.86
C THR A 209 23.51 7.90 -6.18
N VAL A 210 22.25 7.53 -6.39
CA VAL A 210 21.83 6.15 -6.64
C VAL A 210 21.73 5.91 -8.14
N LYS A 211 22.52 5.01 -8.68
CA LYS A 211 22.51 4.66 -10.11
C LYS A 211 21.22 3.96 -10.56
N THR A 212 20.46 3.38 -9.63
CA THR A 212 19.15 2.77 -9.87
C THR A 212 18.45 2.53 -8.54
N CYS A 213 17.10 2.59 -8.50
CA CYS A 213 16.33 2.37 -7.29
C CYS A 213 16.25 0.89 -6.86
N GLY A 214 16.74 -0.06 -7.62
CA GLY A 214 16.71 -1.49 -7.32
C GLY A 214 15.33 -2.18 -7.38
N ARG A 215 14.21 -1.46 -7.38
CA ARG A 215 12.86 -2.06 -7.38
C ARG A 215 12.58 -2.98 -8.57
N PRO A 216 12.99 -2.69 -9.82
CA PRO A 216 12.78 -3.61 -10.94
C PRO A 216 13.52 -4.97 -10.81
N PHE A 217 14.45 -5.05 -9.86
CA PHE A 217 15.27 -6.24 -9.59
C PHE A 217 14.92 -6.92 -8.25
N SER A 218 14.03 -6.30 -7.46
CA SER A 218 13.65 -6.83 -6.15
C SER A 218 12.74 -8.05 -6.30
N PRO A 219 12.71 -8.95 -5.30
CA PRO A 219 11.79 -10.09 -5.29
C PRO A 219 10.36 -9.69 -4.90
N ASP A 220 9.96 -8.47 -5.20
CA ASP A 220 8.64 -7.92 -4.90
C ASP A 220 7.82 -7.76 -6.20
N VAL A 221 6.53 -8.05 -6.14
CA VAL A 221 5.60 -7.82 -7.24
C VAL A 221 4.43 -6.96 -6.78
N VAL A 222 3.95 -6.08 -7.65
CA VAL A 222 2.79 -5.21 -7.39
C VAL A 222 1.69 -5.53 -8.38
N ILE A 223 0.54 -5.99 -7.88
CA ILE A 223 -0.62 -6.40 -8.68
C ILE A 223 -1.81 -5.53 -8.31
N ARG A 224 -2.37 -4.82 -9.26
CA ARG A 224 -3.53 -3.94 -9.08
C ARG A 224 -4.83 -4.69 -9.36
N ALA A 225 -5.93 -4.23 -8.76
CA ALA A 225 -7.25 -4.81 -8.98
C ALA A 225 -7.79 -4.58 -10.40
N GLY A 226 -7.48 -3.44 -10.99
CA GLY A 226 -7.87 -3.07 -12.35
C GLY A 226 -6.79 -3.33 -13.38
N GLY A 227 -6.99 -2.77 -14.56
CA GLY A 227 -6.04 -2.86 -15.69
C GLY A 227 -6.57 -2.18 -16.95
N LEU A 228 -5.79 -2.31 -18.02
CA LEU A 228 -6.06 -1.73 -19.33
C LEU A 228 -6.89 -2.69 -20.19
N ASP A 229 -7.56 -2.15 -21.23
CA ASP A 229 -8.28 -2.92 -22.25
C ASP A 229 -9.25 -3.98 -21.72
N GLY A 230 -9.94 -3.66 -20.60
CA GLY A 230 -10.84 -4.58 -19.94
C GLY A 230 -10.16 -5.73 -19.16
N GLN A 231 -8.83 -5.76 -19.12
CA GLN A 231 -8.05 -6.72 -18.37
C GLN A 231 -8.05 -6.41 -16.86
N ARG A 232 -7.64 -7.36 -16.05
CA ARG A 232 -7.52 -7.26 -14.60
C ARG A 232 -6.14 -7.71 -14.14
N GLY A 233 -5.77 -7.34 -12.92
CA GLY A 233 -4.50 -7.73 -12.35
C GLY A 233 -3.31 -7.08 -13.07
N ALA A 234 -3.37 -5.77 -13.30
CA ALA A 234 -2.25 -5.06 -13.91
C ALA A 234 -1.02 -5.12 -13.00
N VAL A 235 0.09 -5.59 -13.53
CA VAL A 235 1.38 -5.64 -12.82
C VAL A 235 2.10 -4.33 -13.03
N ALA A 236 2.43 -3.65 -11.92
CA ALA A 236 3.13 -2.38 -11.92
C ALA A 236 4.62 -2.55 -11.60
N PRO A 237 5.49 -1.64 -12.07
CA PRO A 237 6.93 -1.67 -11.77
C PRO A 237 7.25 -1.49 -10.29
N CYS A 238 6.43 -0.76 -9.56
CA CYS A 238 6.55 -0.58 -8.11
C CYS A 238 5.28 0.05 -7.51
N CYS A 239 5.21 0.14 -6.18
CA CYS A 239 4.10 0.76 -5.47
C CYS A 239 4.05 2.29 -5.58
N GLN A 240 5.09 2.95 -6.08
CA GLN A 240 5.14 4.42 -6.24
C GLN A 240 4.51 4.92 -7.54
N VAL A 241 4.40 4.05 -8.53
CA VAL A 241 3.73 4.38 -9.79
C VAL A 241 2.27 4.00 -9.65
N LEU A 242 1.41 4.97 -9.42
CA LEU A 242 -0.01 4.78 -9.22
C LEU A 242 -0.79 5.21 -10.45
N ASP A 243 -0.95 4.28 -11.39
CA ASP A 243 -1.85 4.39 -12.54
C ASP A 243 -1.67 5.66 -13.37
N ARG A 244 -0.46 6.19 -13.36
CA ARG A 244 -0.15 7.46 -13.99
C ARG A 244 -0.24 7.36 -15.51
N ASP A 245 0.25 6.25 -16.03
CA ASP A 245 0.40 6.05 -17.46
C ASP A 245 0.17 4.59 -17.84
N GLU A 246 -0.31 4.36 -19.05
CA GLU A 246 -0.44 3.03 -19.63
C GLU A 246 0.92 2.31 -19.71
N GLU A 247 1.99 3.08 -19.92
CA GLU A 247 3.36 2.60 -19.97
C GLU A 247 3.86 1.95 -18.67
N ALA A 248 3.23 2.30 -17.52
CA ALA A 248 3.56 1.72 -16.22
C ALA A 248 2.89 0.36 -15.97
N VAL A 249 2.22 -0.23 -16.94
CA VAL A 249 1.66 -1.57 -16.87
C VAL A 249 2.55 -2.56 -17.60
N LEU A 250 3.16 -3.49 -16.84
CA LEU A 250 4.13 -4.46 -17.37
C LEU A 250 3.48 -5.75 -17.88
N GLY A 251 2.20 -5.95 -17.59
CA GLY A 251 1.40 -7.09 -18.01
C GLY A 251 0.14 -7.22 -17.16
N HIS A 252 -0.65 -8.26 -17.40
CA HIS A 252 -1.89 -8.52 -16.69
C HIS A 252 -1.99 -9.98 -16.26
N THR A 253 -2.23 -10.23 -14.98
CA THR A 253 -2.35 -11.60 -14.44
C THR A 253 -3.61 -12.33 -14.93
N SER A 254 -4.59 -11.60 -15.46
CA SER A 254 -5.74 -12.19 -16.17
C SER A 254 -5.38 -12.83 -17.53
N LYS A 255 -4.15 -12.64 -18.03
CA LYS A 255 -3.66 -13.17 -19.31
C LYS A 255 -2.44 -14.06 -19.17
N ASN A 256 -1.54 -13.71 -18.28
CA ASN A 256 -0.22 -14.31 -18.16
C ASN A 256 0.09 -14.66 -16.70
N THR A 257 0.90 -15.67 -16.48
CA THR A 257 1.49 -15.94 -15.17
C THR A 257 2.47 -14.84 -14.76
N ILE A 258 2.73 -14.73 -13.47
CA ILE A 258 3.72 -13.77 -12.94
C ILE A 258 5.11 -14.04 -13.54
N GLU A 259 5.46 -15.31 -13.75
CA GLU A 259 6.75 -15.69 -14.38
C GLU A 259 6.85 -15.20 -15.83
N GLU A 260 5.79 -15.36 -16.61
CA GLU A 260 5.74 -14.85 -18.00
C GLU A 260 5.83 -13.32 -18.04
N ILE A 261 5.15 -12.62 -17.12
CA ILE A 261 5.22 -11.15 -17.03
C ILE A 261 6.62 -10.71 -16.63
N TRP A 262 7.21 -11.34 -15.60
CA TRP A 262 8.55 -11.02 -15.09
C TRP A 262 9.66 -11.19 -16.12
N ASN A 263 9.55 -12.22 -16.95
CA ASN A 263 10.48 -12.49 -18.04
C ASN A 263 10.02 -11.89 -19.37
N GLY A 264 8.87 -11.24 -19.40
CA GLY A 264 8.30 -10.62 -20.59
C GLY A 264 9.03 -9.36 -21.02
N PRO A 265 8.81 -8.92 -22.27
CA PRO A 265 9.57 -7.83 -22.87
C PRO A 265 9.49 -6.52 -22.08
N ALA A 266 8.32 -6.15 -21.54
CA ALA A 266 8.15 -4.90 -20.80
C ALA A 266 8.97 -4.87 -19.48
N TYR A 267 9.07 -6.01 -18.78
CA TYR A 267 9.87 -6.09 -17.56
C TYR A 267 11.38 -6.18 -17.85
N VAL A 268 11.75 -6.84 -18.95
CA VAL A 268 13.14 -6.90 -19.42
C VAL A 268 13.61 -5.50 -19.82
N GLU A 269 12.83 -4.80 -20.65
CA GLU A 269 13.12 -3.43 -21.07
C GLU A 269 13.26 -2.48 -19.86
N LEU A 270 12.35 -2.55 -18.88
CA LEU A 270 12.43 -1.75 -17.66
C LEU A 270 13.77 -1.96 -16.95
N ARG A 271 14.24 -3.21 -16.80
CA ARG A 271 15.52 -3.52 -16.18
C ARG A 271 16.72 -3.00 -16.98
N GLU A 272 16.67 -3.11 -18.30
CA GLU A 272 17.69 -2.59 -19.21
C GLU A 272 17.77 -1.06 -19.13
N GLN A 273 16.62 -0.38 -19.11
CA GLN A 273 16.53 1.08 -18.93
C GLN A 273 17.15 1.51 -17.58
N HIS A 274 16.86 0.78 -16.50
CA HIS A 274 17.46 1.07 -15.19
C HIS A 274 18.96 0.77 -15.13
N THR A 275 19.43 -0.24 -15.83
CA THR A 275 20.86 -0.60 -15.88
C THR A 275 21.66 0.40 -16.72
N SER A 276 21.08 0.90 -17.80
CA SER A 276 21.73 1.88 -18.72
C SER A 276 21.60 3.33 -18.25
N GLY A 277 20.75 3.62 -17.24
CA GLY A 277 20.43 4.98 -16.80
C GLY A 277 19.45 5.74 -17.71
N ASN A 278 18.84 5.05 -18.69
CA ASN A 278 17.81 5.61 -19.58
C ASN A 278 16.41 5.32 -19.01
N TYR A 279 16.12 5.84 -17.84
CA TYR A 279 14.87 5.55 -17.10
C TYR A 279 13.61 5.87 -17.91
N PRO A 280 12.52 5.07 -17.75
CA PRO A 280 11.23 5.40 -18.34
C PRO A 280 10.68 6.71 -17.73
N ASP A 281 9.80 7.39 -18.44
CA ASP A 281 9.32 8.72 -18.06
C ASP A 281 8.65 8.75 -16.68
N TYR A 282 7.96 7.69 -16.30
CA TYR A 282 7.35 7.55 -14.99
C TYR A 282 8.38 7.33 -13.84
N CYS A 283 9.66 7.09 -14.16
CA CYS A 283 10.73 6.99 -13.16
C CYS A 283 11.63 8.23 -13.09
N LYS A 284 11.77 9.00 -14.17
CA LYS A 284 12.74 10.12 -14.28
C LYS A 284 12.63 11.18 -13.18
N SER A 285 11.43 11.43 -12.68
CA SER A 285 11.17 12.43 -11.65
C SER A 285 11.02 11.81 -10.25
N CYS A 286 11.31 10.52 -10.10
CA CYS A 286 11.15 9.81 -8.84
C CYS A 286 12.26 10.19 -7.85
N ASP A 287 11.90 10.48 -6.60
CA ASP A 287 12.84 10.84 -5.52
C ASP A 287 13.64 9.64 -4.97
N PHE A 288 13.43 8.43 -5.51
CA PHE A 288 14.23 7.23 -5.26
C PHE A 288 15.37 7.02 -6.26
N LEU A 289 15.49 7.88 -7.26
CA LEU A 289 16.59 7.87 -8.24
C LEU A 289 17.66 8.91 -7.96
#